data_0c7d7ce193d316d261de82e6b2f06185
#
_entry.id   0c7d7ce193d316d261de82e6b2f06185
#
_cell.length_a   1.000
_cell.length_b   1.000
_cell.length_c   1.000
_cell.angle_alpha   90.00
_cell.angle_beta   90.00
_cell.angle_gamma   90.00
#
_symmetry.space_group_name_H-M   'P 1'
#
loop_
_entity.id
_entity.type
_entity.pdbx_description
1 polymer ?
#
loop_
_entity_poly.entity_id
_entity_poly.type
_entity_poly.pdbx_seq_one_letter_code
_entity_poly.pdbx_strand_id
1 'polypeptide(L)'
;SAQTVKTMSDLKPEQKSMAISLKLTGRLSTEPKGDYRQMRDLCFQVRTIDLGDAQSTEIPKNAFHSRHQLENIVLPKALKTIGTQAFFACDKLQTVTIPASVDTIGAAAFSGCKSLTELTIEGAPVIGEYAFARLSGLTTVRVNSMTPPKASVSSFYGIAPGCVSLVVPKGCEKAYMKAAGWSRFYAEPRLA
;
A
#
# COMPACT_ATOMS: atom_id res chain seq x y z
N SER A 1 -17.01 5.28 15.43
CA SER A 1 -16.40 6.48 16.04
C SER A 1 -14.97 6.68 15.56
N ALA A 2 -14.50 7.94 15.53
CA ALA A 2 -13.11 8.28 15.27
C ALA A 2 -12.31 8.23 16.57
N GLN A 3 -11.10 7.67 16.55
CA GLN A 3 -10.20 7.58 17.69
C GLN A 3 -8.81 8.11 17.30
N THR A 4 -8.26 8.99 18.13
CA THR A 4 -6.88 9.47 18.00
C THR A 4 -6.11 9.10 19.26
N VAL A 5 -5.06 8.29 19.14
CA VAL A 5 -4.28 7.78 20.25
C VAL A 5 -2.80 7.68 19.86
N LYS A 6 -1.91 7.50 20.84
CA LYS A 6 -0.49 7.24 20.55
C LYS A 6 -0.28 5.82 20.05
N THR A 7 -0.83 4.85 20.77
CA THR A 7 -0.70 3.41 20.46
C THR A 7 -2.02 2.70 20.71
N MET A 8 -2.13 1.45 20.29
CA MET A 8 -3.34 0.64 20.52
C MET A 8 -3.59 0.31 21.99
N SER A 9 -2.57 0.36 22.84
CA SER A 9 -2.73 0.15 24.29
C SER A 9 -3.50 1.27 24.98
N ASP A 10 -3.61 2.45 24.37
CA ASP A 10 -4.38 3.56 24.90
C ASP A 10 -5.91 3.36 24.74
N LEU A 11 -6.33 2.38 23.96
CA LEU A 11 -7.75 2.08 23.71
C LEU A 11 -8.21 0.88 24.56
N LYS A 12 -9.40 1.02 25.17
CA LYS A 12 -10.10 -0.10 25.79
C LYS A 12 -10.62 -1.10 24.74
N PRO A 13 -10.84 -2.38 25.10
CA PRO A 13 -11.31 -3.39 24.15
C PRO A 13 -12.56 -2.99 23.37
N GLU A 14 -13.56 -2.43 24.05
CA GLU A 14 -14.80 -1.96 23.42
C GLU A 14 -14.57 -0.81 22.43
N GLN A 15 -13.63 0.08 22.71
CA GLN A 15 -13.27 1.17 21.80
C GLN A 15 -12.59 0.63 20.53
N LYS A 16 -11.75 -0.39 20.65
CA LYS A 16 -11.08 -1.05 19.50
C LYS A 16 -12.10 -1.69 18.57
N SER A 17 -13.05 -2.44 19.11
CA SER A 17 -14.07 -3.12 18.32
C SER A 17 -15.06 -2.19 17.63
N MET A 18 -15.30 -1.01 18.18
CA MET A 18 -16.25 -0.01 17.67
C MET A 18 -15.59 1.11 16.85
N ALA A 19 -14.27 1.13 16.74
CA ALA A 19 -13.57 2.15 15.98
C ALA A 19 -13.87 2.01 14.49
N ILE A 20 -14.21 3.13 13.83
CA ILE A 20 -14.38 3.23 12.37
C ILE A 20 -13.18 3.94 11.75
N SER A 21 -12.58 4.87 12.47
CA SER A 21 -11.38 5.60 12.07
C SER A 21 -10.39 5.60 13.22
N LEU A 22 -9.12 5.32 12.91
CA LEU A 22 -8.00 5.34 13.86
C LEU A 22 -6.93 6.29 13.35
N LYS A 23 -6.42 7.14 14.26
CA LYS A 23 -5.19 7.88 14.05
C LYS A 23 -4.21 7.52 15.16
N LEU A 24 -3.02 7.06 14.79
CA LEU A 24 -1.95 6.73 15.73
C LEU A 24 -0.75 7.65 15.50
N THR A 25 -0.18 8.18 16.58
CA THR A 25 0.88 9.19 16.52
C THR A 25 2.15 8.78 17.28
N GLY A 26 2.11 7.69 18.04
CA GLY A 26 3.22 7.21 18.83
C GLY A 26 4.14 6.23 18.10
N ARG A 27 5.07 5.66 18.84
CA ARG A 27 5.92 4.56 18.37
C ARG A 27 5.10 3.27 18.35
N LEU A 28 4.94 2.68 17.18
CA LEU A 28 4.14 1.47 17.00
C LEU A 28 4.98 0.20 17.17
N SER A 29 4.44 -0.76 17.90
CA SER A 29 5.06 -2.06 18.11
C SER A 29 4.74 -3.04 16.99
N THR A 30 5.77 -3.66 16.44
CA THR A 30 5.69 -4.76 15.45
C THR A 30 5.67 -6.14 16.10
N GLU A 31 5.77 -6.22 17.43
CA GLU A 31 5.75 -7.47 18.20
C GLU A 31 4.47 -8.29 17.97
N PRO A 32 4.48 -9.62 18.24
CA PRO A 32 3.35 -10.51 17.95
C PRO A 32 2.02 -10.11 18.59
N LYS A 33 2.01 -9.33 19.67
CA LYS A 33 0.80 -8.76 20.30
C LYS A 33 0.78 -7.23 20.20
N GLY A 34 1.62 -6.65 19.35
CA GLY A 34 1.80 -5.21 19.18
C GLY A 34 0.65 -4.51 18.46
N ASP A 35 0.85 -3.22 18.20
CA ASP A 35 -0.18 -2.33 17.66
C ASP A 35 -0.73 -2.80 16.31
N TYR A 36 0.11 -3.24 15.39
CA TYR A 36 -0.31 -3.72 14.08
C TYR A 36 -1.22 -4.95 14.17
N ARG A 37 -0.87 -5.90 15.06
CA ARG A 37 -1.70 -7.07 15.29
C ARG A 37 -3.04 -6.69 15.91
N GLN A 38 -3.04 -5.77 16.87
CA GLN A 38 -4.27 -5.31 17.50
C GLN A 38 -5.17 -4.56 16.52
N MET A 39 -4.61 -3.70 15.65
CA MET A 39 -5.38 -3.05 14.59
C MET A 39 -6.02 -4.08 13.66
N ARG A 40 -5.27 -5.13 13.28
CA ARG A 40 -5.78 -6.19 12.41
C ARG A 40 -6.86 -7.02 13.10
N ASP A 41 -6.62 -7.51 14.30
CA ASP A 41 -7.43 -8.55 14.91
C ASP A 41 -8.61 -7.99 15.74
N LEU A 42 -8.51 -6.78 16.27
CA LEU A 42 -9.50 -6.19 17.17
C LEU A 42 -10.31 -5.05 16.57
N CYS A 43 -9.81 -4.40 15.51
CA CYS A 43 -10.47 -3.24 14.90
C CYS A 43 -11.15 -3.61 13.58
N PHE A 44 -11.98 -4.65 13.57
CA PHE A 44 -12.55 -5.23 12.35
C PHE A 44 -13.51 -4.30 11.58
N GLN A 45 -14.06 -3.26 12.22
CA GLN A 45 -14.93 -2.26 11.57
C GLN A 45 -14.18 -1.05 11.02
N VAL A 46 -12.86 -0.96 11.24
CA VAL A 46 -12.08 0.22 10.84
C VAL A 46 -12.02 0.32 9.31
N ARG A 47 -12.39 1.52 8.81
CA ARG A 47 -12.35 1.91 7.40
C ARG A 47 -11.17 2.81 7.07
N THR A 48 -10.76 3.63 8.03
CA THR A 48 -9.66 4.57 7.85
C THR A 48 -8.61 4.41 8.94
N ILE A 49 -7.35 4.32 8.54
CA ILE A 49 -6.20 4.28 9.46
C ILE A 49 -5.22 5.38 9.02
N ASP A 50 -4.92 6.30 9.93
CA ASP A 50 -3.92 7.35 9.75
C ASP A 50 -2.69 7.07 10.64
N LEU A 51 -1.59 6.72 10.00
CA LEU A 51 -0.28 6.49 10.61
C LEU A 51 0.73 7.58 10.20
N GLY A 52 0.30 8.65 9.54
CA GLY A 52 1.19 9.66 8.97
C GLY A 52 2.15 10.28 9.98
N ASP A 53 1.71 10.44 11.22
CA ASP A 53 2.51 11.00 12.32
C ASP A 53 3.05 9.91 13.27
N ALA A 54 2.80 8.62 12.97
CA ALA A 54 3.30 7.51 13.77
C ALA A 54 4.81 7.32 13.56
N GLN A 55 5.49 6.96 14.65
CA GLN A 55 6.91 6.63 14.64
C GLN A 55 7.08 5.15 14.30
N SER A 56 6.97 4.83 13.03
CA SER A 56 7.17 3.46 12.54
C SER A 56 7.96 3.49 11.23
N THR A 57 8.97 2.64 11.14
CA THR A 57 9.78 2.46 9.93
C THR A 57 9.40 1.20 9.16
N GLU A 58 8.48 0.40 9.69
CA GLU A 58 8.05 -0.85 9.09
C GLU A 58 6.54 -1.04 9.23
N ILE A 59 5.89 -1.47 8.15
CA ILE A 59 4.60 -2.16 8.19
C ILE A 59 4.92 -3.65 8.13
N PRO A 60 4.68 -4.43 9.20
CA PRO A 60 5.12 -5.82 9.24
C PRO A 60 4.36 -6.72 8.26
N LYS A 61 4.91 -7.91 8.02
CA LYS A 61 4.25 -8.96 7.24
C LYS A 61 2.82 -9.20 7.74
N ASN A 62 1.86 -9.28 6.81
CA ASN A 62 0.44 -9.53 7.09
C ASN A 62 -0.23 -8.48 8.01
N ALA A 63 0.34 -7.29 8.18
CA ALA A 63 -0.17 -6.30 9.14
C ALA A 63 -1.66 -6.01 8.98
N PHE A 64 -2.13 -5.88 7.74
CA PHE A 64 -3.53 -5.61 7.38
C PHE A 64 -4.09 -6.64 6.40
N HIS A 65 -3.54 -7.85 6.37
CA HIS A 65 -4.01 -8.92 5.49
C HIS A 65 -5.51 -9.16 5.63
N SER A 66 -6.23 -9.18 4.49
CA SER A 66 -7.68 -9.40 4.41
C SER A 66 -8.53 -8.42 5.22
N ARG A 67 -8.08 -7.17 5.33
CA ARG A 67 -8.86 -6.09 5.94
C ARG A 67 -9.89 -5.57 4.95
N HIS A 68 -10.96 -6.35 4.73
CA HIS A 68 -11.99 -6.09 3.74
C HIS A 68 -12.80 -4.80 3.96
N GLN A 69 -12.71 -4.19 5.15
CA GLN A 69 -13.37 -2.92 5.46
C GLN A 69 -12.45 -1.70 5.32
N LEU A 70 -11.13 -1.91 5.18
CA LEU A 70 -10.17 -0.81 5.08
C LEU A 70 -10.32 -0.09 3.73
N GLU A 71 -10.73 1.18 3.78
CA GLU A 71 -10.98 2.03 2.62
C GLU A 71 -9.81 3.01 2.38
N ASN A 72 -9.21 3.51 3.46
CA ASN A 72 -8.13 4.50 3.39
C ASN A 72 -7.03 4.20 4.40
N ILE A 73 -5.79 4.38 3.99
CA ILE A 73 -4.59 4.30 4.82
C ILE A 73 -3.67 5.47 4.53
N VAL A 74 -3.19 6.14 5.59
CA VAL A 74 -2.07 7.08 5.51
C VAL A 74 -0.86 6.38 6.12
N LEU A 75 0.19 6.19 5.33
CA LEU A 75 1.42 5.51 5.74
C LEU A 75 2.35 6.44 6.53
N PRO A 76 3.18 5.92 7.46
CA PRO A 76 4.15 6.71 8.20
C PRO A 76 5.14 7.43 7.28
N LYS A 77 5.44 8.70 7.56
CA LYS A 77 6.38 9.52 6.75
C LYS A 77 7.81 8.97 6.74
N ALA A 78 8.22 8.29 7.81
CA ALA A 78 9.56 7.68 7.96
C ALA A 78 9.61 6.20 7.57
N LEU A 79 8.55 5.68 6.94
CA LEU A 79 8.43 4.27 6.58
C LEU A 79 9.56 3.83 5.63
N LYS A 80 10.21 2.72 5.94
CA LYS A 80 11.29 2.11 5.15
C LYS A 80 10.85 0.83 4.45
N THR A 81 10.03 0.04 5.12
CA THR A 81 9.65 -1.28 4.62
C THR A 81 8.16 -1.52 4.73
N ILE A 82 7.57 -1.99 3.64
CA ILE A 82 6.22 -2.58 3.63
C ILE A 82 6.40 -4.09 3.48
N GLY A 83 6.00 -4.83 4.49
CA GLY A 83 6.21 -6.27 4.58
C GLY A 83 5.41 -7.09 3.58
N THR A 84 5.82 -8.34 3.40
CA THR A 84 5.11 -9.32 2.54
C THR A 84 3.63 -9.41 2.95
N GLN A 85 2.73 -9.33 1.97
CA GLN A 85 1.27 -9.43 2.15
C GLN A 85 0.68 -8.42 3.16
N ALA A 86 1.37 -7.30 3.42
CA ALA A 86 0.94 -6.33 4.44
C ALA A 86 -0.50 -5.84 4.25
N PHE A 87 -0.95 -5.63 3.01
CA PHE A 87 -2.30 -5.21 2.61
C PHE A 87 -2.96 -6.20 1.63
N PHE A 88 -2.54 -7.46 1.65
CA PHE A 88 -3.12 -8.48 0.76
C PHE A 88 -4.64 -8.56 0.94
N ALA A 89 -5.39 -8.53 -0.19
CA ALA A 89 -6.85 -8.61 -0.22
C ALA A 89 -7.57 -7.55 0.65
N CYS A 90 -7.04 -6.33 0.73
CA CYS A 90 -7.78 -5.17 1.24
C CYS A 90 -8.73 -4.67 0.14
N ASP A 91 -9.83 -5.40 -0.08
CA ASP A 91 -10.71 -5.25 -1.25
C ASP A 91 -11.33 -3.86 -1.42
N LYS A 92 -11.49 -3.10 -0.33
CA LYS A 92 -12.08 -1.76 -0.34
C LYS A 92 -11.07 -0.62 -0.32
N LEU A 93 -9.78 -0.91 -0.26
CA LEU A 93 -8.74 0.13 -0.28
C LEU A 93 -8.78 0.88 -1.61
N GLN A 94 -8.99 2.21 -1.55
CA GLN A 94 -9.28 3.05 -2.73
C GLN A 94 -8.04 3.72 -3.32
N THR A 95 -7.22 4.29 -2.47
CA THR A 95 -5.99 4.97 -2.87
C THR A 95 -4.86 4.62 -1.92
N VAL A 96 -3.63 4.66 -2.43
CA VAL A 96 -2.43 4.50 -1.61
C VAL A 96 -1.32 5.40 -2.14
N THR A 97 -0.67 6.11 -1.21
CA THR A 97 0.57 6.84 -1.48
C THR A 97 1.71 6.19 -0.72
N ILE A 98 2.70 5.69 -1.46
CA ILE A 98 3.93 5.12 -0.92
C ILE A 98 4.94 6.25 -0.71
N PRO A 99 5.33 6.58 0.54
CA PRO A 99 6.25 7.67 0.82
C PRO A 99 7.62 7.50 0.16
N ALA A 100 8.29 8.60 -0.14
CA ALA A 100 9.63 8.61 -0.75
C ALA A 100 10.70 7.91 0.13
N SER A 101 10.44 7.80 1.43
CA SER A 101 11.32 7.14 2.41
C SER A 101 11.34 5.61 2.29
N VAL A 102 10.38 5.00 1.56
CA VAL A 102 10.26 3.55 1.43
C VAL A 102 11.35 2.99 0.53
N ASP A 103 12.11 2.05 1.06
CA ASP A 103 13.20 1.36 0.36
C ASP A 103 12.70 0.04 -0.27
N THR A 104 11.73 -0.63 0.39
CA THR A 104 11.27 -1.97 -0.05
C THR A 104 9.77 -2.16 0.13
N ILE A 105 9.14 -2.72 -0.90
CA ILE A 105 7.76 -3.22 -0.87
C ILE A 105 7.81 -4.73 -1.04
N GLY A 106 7.34 -5.46 -0.05
CA GLY A 106 7.40 -6.92 0.02
C GLY A 106 6.51 -7.63 -1.00
N ALA A 107 6.74 -8.93 -1.17
CA ALA A 107 5.96 -9.75 -2.09
C ALA A 107 4.45 -9.72 -1.76
N ALA A 108 3.62 -9.59 -2.79
CA ALA A 108 2.16 -9.53 -2.71
C ALA A 108 1.60 -8.47 -1.72
N ALA A 109 2.37 -7.42 -1.41
CA ALA A 109 2.02 -6.44 -0.37
C ALA A 109 0.63 -5.83 -0.55
N PHE A 110 0.22 -5.50 -1.77
CA PHE A 110 -1.09 -4.94 -2.12
C PHE A 110 -1.87 -5.84 -3.11
N SER A 111 -1.46 -7.09 -3.26
CA SER A 111 -2.13 -8.00 -4.20
C SER A 111 -3.60 -8.18 -3.84
N GLY A 112 -4.47 -8.05 -4.84
CA GLY A 112 -5.92 -8.24 -4.67
C GLY A 112 -6.66 -7.06 -4.03
N CYS A 113 -6.07 -5.87 -3.91
CA CYS A 113 -6.77 -4.64 -3.53
C CYS A 113 -7.66 -4.17 -4.70
N LYS A 114 -8.82 -4.78 -4.88
CA LYS A 114 -9.65 -4.65 -6.08
C LYS A 114 -10.24 -3.28 -6.31
N SER A 115 -10.48 -2.52 -5.24
CA SER A 115 -11.01 -1.15 -5.31
C SER A 115 -9.94 -0.08 -5.44
N LEU A 116 -8.64 -0.46 -5.47
CA LEU A 116 -7.56 0.50 -5.62
C LEU A 116 -7.60 1.09 -7.03
N THR A 117 -7.94 2.38 -7.12
CA THR A 117 -8.04 3.11 -8.39
C THR A 117 -6.80 3.92 -8.71
N GLU A 118 -6.11 4.42 -7.68
CA GLU A 118 -4.91 5.23 -7.84
C GLU A 118 -3.80 4.75 -6.88
N LEU A 119 -2.62 4.52 -7.44
CA LEU A 119 -1.38 4.20 -6.73
C LEU A 119 -0.38 5.31 -6.99
N THR A 120 0.11 5.97 -5.93
CA THR A 120 1.21 6.93 -6.01
C THR A 120 2.45 6.38 -5.34
N ILE A 121 3.60 6.45 -6.01
CA ILE A 121 4.92 6.06 -5.52
C ILE A 121 5.83 7.27 -5.56
N GLU A 122 6.18 7.83 -4.40
CA GLU A 122 6.96 9.08 -4.29
C GLU A 122 8.47 8.88 -4.51
N GLY A 123 8.97 7.67 -4.29
CA GLY A 123 10.39 7.31 -4.38
C GLY A 123 10.68 6.23 -5.42
N ALA A 124 11.80 5.53 -5.23
CA ALA A 124 12.24 4.42 -6.08
C ALA A 124 12.47 3.13 -5.27
N PRO A 125 11.44 2.58 -4.60
CA PRO A 125 11.59 1.37 -3.82
C PRO A 125 11.91 0.14 -4.70
N VAL A 126 12.48 -0.89 -4.09
CA VAL A 126 12.47 -2.23 -4.67
C VAL A 126 11.08 -2.83 -4.48
N ILE A 127 10.43 -3.21 -5.59
CA ILE A 127 9.06 -3.75 -5.61
C ILE A 127 9.12 -5.27 -5.75
N GLY A 128 8.60 -5.97 -4.76
CA GLY A 128 8.57 -7.42 -4.69
C GLY A 128 7.65 -8.06 -5.73
N GLU A 129 7.77 -9.38 -5.86
CA GLU A 129 6.91 -10.16 -6.74
C GLU A 129 5.44 -10.06 -6.35
N TYR A 130 4.57 -9.90 -7.33
CA TYR A 130 3.12 -9.77 -7.14
C TYR A 130 2.69 -8.62 -6.22
N ALA A 131 3.58 -7.67 -5.88
CA ALA A 131 3.29 -6.61 -4.91
C ALA A 131 2.02 -5.82 -5.24
N PHE A 132 1.78 -5.58 -6.51
CA PHE A 132 0.62 -4.88 -7.05
C PHE A 132 -0.18 -5.75 -8.03
N ALA A 133 -0.25 -7.06 -7.77
CA ALA A 133 -0.97 -7.97 -8.63
C ALA A 133 -2.49 -7.90 -8.43
N ARG A 134 -3.24 -8.20 -9.51
CA ARG A 134 -4.72 -8.34 -9.47
C ARG A 134 -5.45 -7.11 -8.94
N LEU A 135 -4.96 -5.91 -9.26
CA LEU A 135 -5.60 -4.64 -8.96
C LEU A 135 -6.61 -4.32 -10.07
N SER A 136 -7.77 -4.99 -10.07
CA SER A 136 -8.76 -4.89 -11.14
C SER A 136 -9.42 -3.51 -11.28
N GLY A 137 -9.41 -2.71 -10.21
CA GLY A 137 -9.93 -1.33 -10.22
C GLY A 137 -8.91 -0.27 -10.62
N LEU A 138 -7.63 -0.64 -10.80
CA LEU A 138 -6.57 0.34 -11.01
C LEU A 138 -6.72 1.06 -12.35
N THR A 139 -6.74 2.39 -12.30
CA THR A 139 -6.81 3.27 -13.48
C THR A 139 -5.55 4.09 -13.66
N THR A 140 -4.88 4.44 -12.57
CA THR A 140 -3.73 5.34 -12.61
C THR A 140 -2.62 4.86 -11.68
N VAL A 141 -1.41 4.83 -12.19
CA VAL A 141 -0.16 4.71 -11.42
C VAL A 141 0.65 5.98 -11.62
N ARG A 142 0.94 6.68 -10.54
CA ARG A 142 1.80 7.87 -10.54
C ARG A 142 3.12 7.53 -9.85
N VAL A 143 4.23 7.81 -10.52
CA VAL A 143 5.57 7.62 -9.94
C VAL A 143 6.33 8.93 -10.02
N ASN A 144 6.75 9.47 -8.87
CA ASN A 144 7.45 10.76 -8.81
C ASN A 144 8.98 10.64 -8.85
N SER A 145 9.50 9.42 -9.06
CA SER A 145 10.94 9.18 -9.21
C SER A 145 11.42 9.41 -10.65
N MET A 146 12.58 10.04 -10.79
CA MET A 146 13.28 10.22 -12.08
C MET A 146 13.80 8.89 -12.65
N THR A 147 14.01 7.89 -11.80
CA THR A 147 14.43 6.53 -12.19
C THR A 147 13.34 5.53 -11.88
N PRO A 148 13.06 4.59 -12.78
CA PRO A 148 12.05 3.56 -12.52
C PRO A 148 12.39 2.74 -11.26
N PRO A 149 11.45 2.59 -10.31
CA PRO A 149 11.61 1.65 -9.21
C PRO A 149 11.92 0.25 -9.73
N LYS A 150 12.80 -0.47 -9.04
CA LYS A 150 13.16 -1.85 -9.43
C LYS A 150 11.96 -2.77 -9.25
N ALA A 151 11.46 -3.32 -10.35
CA ALA A 151 10.31 -4.21 -10.38
C ALA A 151 10.58 -5.40 -11.30
N SER A 152 9.80 -6.47 -11.17
CA SER A 152 9.76 -7.58 -12.09
C SER A 152 8.46 -7.57 -12.91
N VAL A 153 8.37 -8.38 -13.94
CA VAL A 153 7.13 -8.54 -14.73
C VAL A 153 5.97 -9.06 -13.88
N SER A 154 6.27 -9.81 -12.82
CA SER A 154 5.26 -10.33 -11.88
C SER A 154 4.76 -9.29 -10.89
N SER A 155 5.50 -8.19 -10.65
CA SER A 155 5.12 -7.16 -9.65
C SER A 155 3.74 -6.57 -9.91
N PHE A 156 3.33 -6.46 -11.18
CA PHE A 156 2.03 -5.95 -11.64
C PHE A 156 1.18 -7.03 -12.35
N TYR A 157 1.33 -8.30 -11.94
CA TYR A 157 0.61 -9.41 -12.57
C TYR A 157 -0.91 -9.21 -12.53
N GLY A 158 -1.57 -9.52 -13.66
CA GLY A 158 -3.03 -9.42 -13.78
C GLY A 158 -3.56 -8.01 -14.05
N ILE A 159 -2.68 -7.01 -14.22
CA ILE A 159 -3.04 -5.69 -14.76
C ILE A 159 -2.95 -5.79 -16.28
N ALA A 160 -4.04 -5.44 -16.98
CA ALA A 160 -4.07 -5.48 -18.43
C ALA A 160 -3.10 -4.44 -19.04
N PRO A 161 -2.25 -4.82 -20.00
CA PRO A 161 -1.36 -3.90 -20.68
C PRO A 161 -2.13 -2.74 -21.33
N GLY A 162 -1.62 -1.51 -21.19
CA GLY A 162 -2.19 -0.32 -21.80
C GLY A 162 -3.55 0.16 -21.23
N CYS A 163 -4.12 -0.57 -20.26
CA CYS A 163 -5.41 -0.19 -19.66
C CYS A 163 -5.28 0.73 -18.44
N VAL A 164 -4.06 0.95 -17.95
CA VAL A 164 -3.76 1.78 -16.78
C VAL A 164 -2.85 2.92 -17.20
N SER A 165 -3.20 4.15 -16.86
CA SER A 165 -2.37 5.32 -17.11
C SER A 165 -1.15 5.32 -16.19
N LEU A 166 0.05 5.39 -16.75
CA LEU A 166 1.29 5.60 -16.02
C LEU A 166 1.74 7.06 -16.17
N VAL A 167 1.83 7.76 -15.05
CA VAL A 167 2.28 9.15 -14.97
C VAL A 167 3.67 9.18 -14.33
N VAL A 168 4.66 9.68 -15.06
CA VAL A 168 6.07 9.78 -14.62
C VAL A 168 6.59 11.20 -14.85
N PRO A 169 7.71 11.61 -14.22
CA PRO A 169 8.31 12.91 -14.47
C PRO A 169 8.67 13.09 -15.94
N LYS A 170 8.50 14.32 -16.44
CA LYS A 170 8.79 14.67 -17.83
C LYS A 170 10.23 14.30 -18.20
N GLY A 171 10.38 13.61 -19.34
CA GLY A 171 11.67 13.17 -19.87
C GLY A 171 12.15 11.80 -19.37
N CYS A 172 11.40 11.16 -18.46
CA CYS A 172 11.74 9.84 -17.94
C CYS A 172 11.02 8.69 -18.66
N GLU A 173 10.10 9.00 -19.58
CA GLU A 173 9.21 8.03 -20.24
C GLU A 173 9.99 6.89 -20.91
N LYS A 174 11.08 7.22 -21.62
CA LYS A 174 11.93 6.22 -22.28
C LYS A 174 12.60 5.23 -21.31
N ALA A 175 12.94 5.69 -20.10
CA ALA A 175 13.50 4.82 -19.07
C ALA A 175 12.45 3.84 -18.55
N TYR A 176 11.24 4.31 -18.29
CA TYR A 176 10.12 3.47 -17.84
C TYR A 176 9.66 2.47 -18.91
N MET A 177 9.63 2.88 -20.18
CA MET A 177 9.32 1.99 -21.31
C MET A 177 10.25 0.79 -21.41
N LYS A 178 11.51 0.93 -20.99
CA LYS A 178 12.54 -0.14 -21.05
C LYS A 178 12.65 -0.92 -19.75
N ALA A 179 12.11 -0.41 -18.65
CA ALA A 179 12.28 -1.02 -17.34
C ALA A 179 11.34 -2.23 -17.15
N ALA A 180 11.90 -3.31 -16.58
CA ALA A 180 11.14 -4.52 -16.26
C ALA A 180 9.93 -4.20 -15.35
N GLY A 181 8.78 -4.78 -15.65
CA GLY A 181 7.52 -4.53 -14.96
C GLY A 181 6.80 -3.26 -15.41
N TRP A 182 7.52 -2.19 -15.80
CA TRP A 182 6.96 -0.91 -16.19
C TRP A 182 6.59 -0.81 -17.66
N SER A 183 7.30 -1.50 -18.55
CA SER A 183 7.06 -1.52 -19.99
C SER A 183 5.62 -1.91 -20.37
N ARG A 184 4.95 -2.69 -19.52
CA ARG A 184 3.57 -3.13 -19.74
C ARG A 184 2.56 -1.98 -19.80
N PHE A 185 2.81 -0.86 -19.13
CA PHE A 185 1.92 0.30 -19.12
C PHE A 185 1.94 1.07 -20.46
N TYR A 186 2.96 0.82 -21.29
CA TYR A 186 3.11 1.41 -22.63
C TYR A 186 2.73 0.43 -23.76
N ALA A 187 2.43 -0.81 -23.43
CA ALA A 187 1.99 -1.78 -24.43
C ALA A 187 0.58 -1.44 -24.92
N GLU A 188 0.31 -1.68 -26.21
CA GLU A 188 -1.04 -1.52 -26.73
C GLU A 188 -2.01 -2.52 -26.06
N PRO A 189 -3.27 -2.11 -25.78
CA PRO A 189 -4.28 -3.03 -25.27
C PRO A 189 -4.46 -4.18 -26.25
N ARG A 190 -4.33 -5.41 -25.77
CA ARG A 190 -4.72 -6.56 -26.61
C ARG A 190 -6.24 -6.55 -26.75
N LEU A 191 -6.71 -6.36 -27.97
CA LEU A 191 -8.12 -6.60 -28.28
C LEU A 191 -8.42 -8.07 -27.99
N ALA A 192 -9.41 -8.33 -27.15
CA ALA A 192 -9.86 -9.67 -26.81
C ALA A 192 -10.65 -10.27 -27.98
#